data_81965aa1daacf8bb40a31b7f884a6811
#
_entry.id   81965aa1daacf8bb40a31b7f884a6811
#
_cell.length_a   1.000
_cell.length_b   1.000
_cell.length_c   1.000
_cell.angle_alpha   90.00
_cell.angle_beta   90.00
_cell.angle_gamma   90.00
#
_symmetry.space_group_name_H-M   'P 1'
#
loop_
_entity.id
_entity.type
_entity.pdbx_description
1 polymer ?
#
loop_
_entity_poly.entity_id
_entity_poly.type
_entity_poly.pdbx_seq_one_letter_code
_entity_poly.pdbx_strand_id
1 'polypeptide(L)'
;MLNKIVSIALLSMLSTYAMADEASVKKAVEAAYPKFKVDKVTKTPYAGLYEVFMAGQIIYTDEKLTFLIAEGRLVDPKTKKDITGERLEELTRIDFTSLPLDQAIKVVKGNGSRKLVVFSDVDCPYCKRLERNELANITDVTVYTFLYPIEQLHPDAASKSKLIWCAPDRVKSWQNWILKDQLPSVAGNCEVPLEKVGELARKIGVTSTPTLIFADGKRMLGAQPYKEIERMLSVAARK
;
A
#
# COMPACT_ATOMS: atom_id res chain seq x y z
N MET A 1 -12.88 -2.23 63.91
CA MET A 1 -12.72 -1.43 62.70
C MET A 1 -11.47 -1.89 62.00
N LEU A 2 -11.56 -2.99 61.22
CA LEU A 2 -10.42 -3.45 60.41
C LEU A 2 -10.96 -4.42 59.38
N ASN A 3 -11.34 -3.96 58.17
CA ASN A 3 -11.61 -4.78 56.99
C ASN A 3 -12.10 -3.85 55.86
N LYS A 4 -11.18 -3.24 55.13
CA LYS A 4 -11.41 -2.63 53.79
C LYS A 4 -10.10 -2.15 53.17
N ILE A 5 -9.11 -2.99 52.98
CA ILE A 5 -7.97 -2.70 52.07
C ILE A 5 -7.35 -4.02 51.61
N VAL A 6 -8.04 -4.83 50.80
CA VAL A 6 -7.42 -5.91 50.00
C VAL A 6 -8.32 -6.21 48.82
N SER A 7 -8.47 -5.32 47.86
CA SER A 7 -9.19 -5.66 46.61
C SER A 7 -8.79 -4.85 45.37
N ILE A 8 -7.66 -4.13 45.37
CA ILE A 8 -7.29 -3.31 44.19
C ILE A 8 -5.99 -3.78 43.51
N ALA A 9 -5.32 -4.78 44.04
CA ALA A 9 -3.99 -5.19 43.50
C ALA A 9 -4.00 -6.33 42.46
N LEU A 10 -5.17 -6.87 42.07
CA LEU A 10 -5.21 -8.06 41.18
C LEU A 10 -5.53 -7.81 39.70
N LEU A 11 -5.81 -6.57 39.30
CA LEU A 11 -6.25 -6.27 37.92
C LEU A 11 -5.14 -5.76 37.01
N SER A 12 -3.93 -5.48 37.51
CA SER A 12 -2.83 -4.90 36.70
C SER A 12 -1.79 -5.91 36.21
N MET A 13 -1.88 -7.19 36.59
CA MET A 13 -0.88 -8.18 36.22
C MET A 13 -1.18 -8.97 34.94
N LEU A 14 -2.39 -8.89 34.37
CA LEU A 14 -2.74 -9.65 33.15
C LEU A 14 -2.21 -9.02 31.85
N SER A 15 -1.91 -7.71 31.85
CA SER A 15 -1.42 -7.03 30.64
C SER A 15 0.06 -7.26 30.36
N THR A 16 0.86 -7.62 31.35
CA THR A 16 2.32 -7.78 31.22
C THR A 16 2.75 -9.12 30.62
N TYR A 17 1.96 -10.16 30.81
CA TYR A 17 2.30 -11.49 30.27
C TYR A 17 2.16 -11.55 28.73
N ALA A 18 1.15 -10.92 28.15
CA ALA A 18 0.94 -10.91 26.68
C ALA A 18 2.08 -10.17 25.94
N MET A 19 2.56 -9.06 26.51
CA MET A 19 3.64 -8.26 25.91
C MET A 19 5.01 -8.95 26.01
N ALA A 20 5.26 -9.72 27.07
CA ALA A 20 6.50 -10.48 27.21
C ALA A 20 6.60 -11.59 26.18
N ASP A 21 5.51 -12.29 25.89
CA ASP A 21 5.42 -13.36 24.90
C ASP A 21 5.68 -12.85 23.47
N GLU A 22 5.07 -11.72 23.07
CA GLU A 22 5.26 -11.11 21.75
C GLU A 22 6.71 -10.62 21.54
N ALA A 23 7.33 -10.05 22.59
CA ALA A 23 8.72 -9.60 22.53
C ALA A 23 9.69 -10.79 22.42
N SER A 24 9.41 -11.91 23.09
CA SER A 24 10.23 -13.12 23.00
C SER A 24 10.16 -13.76 21.61
N VAL A 25 8.97 -13.85 21.02
CA VAL A 25 8.77 -14.33 19.65
C VAL A 25 9.49 -13.42 18.66
N LYS A 26 9.37 -12.08 18.81
CA LYS A 26 10.08 -11.12 17.97
C LYS A 26 11.58 -11.39 17.98
N LYS A 27 12.17 -11.50 19.17
CA LYS A 27 13.60 -11.75 19.33
C LYS A 27 14.04 -13.10 18.72
N ALA A 28 13.23 -14.14 18.89
CA ALA A 28 13.51 -15.47 18.32
C ALA A 28 13.50 -15.44 16.79
N VAL A 29 12.50 -14.76 16.19
CA VAL A 29 12.39 -14.64 14.72
C VAL A 29 13.53 -13.80 14.16
N GLU A 30 13.88 -12.66 14.77
CA GLU A 30 15.00 -11.82 14.32
C GLU A 30 16.35 -12.55 14.46
N ALA A 31 16.52 -13.39 15.46
CA ALA A 31 17.72 -14.22 15.62
C ALA A 31 17.82 -15.33 14.55
N ALA A 32 16.70 -15.95 14.20
CA ALA A 32 16.63 -17.00 13.17
C ALA A 32 16.75 -16.43 11.74
N TYR A 33 16.26 -15.21 11.52
CA TYR A 33 16.19 -14.55 10.21
C TYR A 33 16.82 -13.15 10.23
N PRO A 34 18.14 -12.99 10.48
CA PRO A 34 18.78 -11.69 10.74
C PRO A 34 18.78 -10.72 9.55
N LYS A 35 18.45 -11.21 8.35
CA LYS A 35 18.30 -10.36 7.15
C LYS A 35 16.97 -9.60 7.10
N PHE A 36 16.00 -9.97 7.93
CA PHE A 36 14.67 -9.40 7.96
C PHE A 36 14.40 -8.72 9.30
N LYS A 37 13.86 -7.51 9.21
CA LYS A 37 13.37 -6.80 10.39
C LYS A 37 11.93 -7.23 10.65
N VAL A 38 11.62 -7.57 11.90
CA VAL A 38 10.26 -7.84 12.35
C VAL A 38 9.58 -6.51 12.70
N ASP A 39 8.56 -6.14 11.94
CA ASP A 39 7.83 -4.90 12.15
C ASP A 39 6.83 -5.01 13.30
N LYS A 40 6.12 -6.15 13.39
CA LYS A 40 5.13 -6.39 14.43
C LYS A 40 4.97 -7.89 14.74
N VAL A 41 4.73 -8.20 16.02
CA VAL A 41 4.25 -9.51 16.47
C VAL A 41 2.92 -9.29 17.19
N THR A 42 1.97 -10.18 17.00
CA THR A 42 0.66 -10.13 17.66
C THR A 42 0.21 -11.54 18.00
N LYS A 43 -0.15 -11.79 19.26
CA LYS A 43 -0.76 -13.05 19.67
C LYS A 43 -2.16 -13.16 19.06
N THR A 44 -2.43 -14.26 18.35
CA THR A 44 -3.74 -14.47 17.76
C THR A 44 -4.69 -15.19 18.74
N PRO A 45 -6.01 -15.11 18.54
CA PRO A 45 -6.96 -15.91 19.34
C PRO A 45 -6.99 -17.40 18.94
N TYR A 46 -6.12 -17.83 18.03
CA TYR A 46 -6.17 -19.18 17.45
C TYR A 46 -5.02 -20.05 17.96
N ALA A 47 -5.34 -21.09 18.76
CA ALA A 47 -4.48 -22.25 19.09
C ALA A 47 -3.00 -21.91 19.40
N GLY A 48 -2.71 -20.82 20.10
CA GLY A 48 -1.35 -20.43 20.46
C GLY A 48 -0.50 -19.89 19.32
N LEU A 49 -1.12 -19.54 18.16
CA LEU A 49 -0.44 -18.92 17.04
C LEU A 49 -0.10 -17.44 17.32
N TYR A 50 1.08 -17.06 16.90
CA TYR A 50 1.52 -15.66 16.79
C TYR A 50 1.57 -15.25 15.33
N GLU A 51 1.00 -14.09 15.03
CA GLU A 51 1.15 -13.37 13.78
C GLU A 51 2.45 -12.58 13.84
N VAL A 52 3.33 -12.78 12.87
CA VAL A 52 4.57 -12.02 12.70
C VAL A 52 4.50 -11.29 11.37
N PHE A 53 4.46 -9.96 11.41
CA PHE A 53 4.51 -9.11 10.23
C PHE A 53 5.96 -8.68 9.98
N MET A 54 6.50 -9.06 8.84
CA MET A 54 7.85 -8.74 8.41
C MET A 54 7.95 -8.74 6.88
N ALA A 55 8.75 -7.84 6.33
CA ALA A 55 8.94 -7.69 4.87
C ALA A 55 7.62 -7.57 4.07
N GLY A 56 6.59 -6.94 4.67
CA GLY A 56 5.28 -6.75 4.03
C GLY A 56 4.42 -8.01 3.96
N GLN A 57 4.78 -9.08 4.66
CA GLN A 57 4.09 -10.37 4.71
C GLN A 57 3.70 -10.73 6.14
N ILE A 58 2.66 -11.55 6.27
CA ILE A 58 2.31 -12.19 7.54
C ILE A 58 2.77 -13.64 7.48
N ILE A 59 3.54 -14.05 8.50
CA ILE A 59 3.81 -15.45 8.81
C ILE A 59 3.23 -15.78 10.17
N TYR A 60 2.95 -17.04 10.42
CA TYR A 60 2.48 -17.53 11.73
C TYR A 60 3.46 -18.51 12.32
N THR A 61 3.59 -18.48 13.65
CA THR A 61 4.44 -19.39 14.41
C THR A 61 3.86 -19.63 15.80
N ASP A 62 4.42 -20.56 16.55
CA ASP A 62 4.18 -20.68 17.98
C ASP A 62 5.18 -19.84 18.80
N GLU A 63 4.98 -19.76 20.10
CA GLU A 63 5.82 -19.00 21.03
C GLU A 63 7.30 -19.39 20.97
N LYS A 64 7.60 -20.68 20.71
CA LYS A 64 8.95 -21.24 20.71
C LYS A 64 9.62 -21.31 19.35
N LEU A 65 8.95 -20.79 18.30
CA LEU A 65 9.43 -20.87 16.91
C LEU A 65 9.71 -22.32 16.47
N THR A 66 8.84 -23.26 16.84
CA THR A 66 9.02 -24.68 16.47
C THR A 66 8.60 -24.97 15.03
N PHE A 67 7.78 -24.12 14.45
CA PHE A 67 7.38 -24.15 13.04
C PHE A 67 7.10 -22.74 12.51
N LEU A 68 7.04 -22.63 11.18
CA LEU A 68 6.56 -21.44 10.46
C LEU A 68 5.48 -21.84 9.46
N ILE A 69 4.42 -21.03 9.40
CA ILE A 69 3.44 -21.07 8.30
C ILE A 69 3.73 -19.85 7.43
N ALA A 70 4.49 -20.03 6.35
CA ALA A 70 4.74 -19.03 5.33
C ALA A 70 3.67 -19.15 4.24
N GLU A 71 3.20 -18.01 3.73
CA GLU A 71 2.15 -17.92 2.69
C GLU A 71 0.82 -18.58 3.06
N GLY A 72 0.64 -18.94 4.35
CA GLY A 72 -0.61 -19.51 4.86
C GLY A 72 -1.67 -18.44 5.11
N ARG A 73 -2.95 -18.84 5.00
CA ARG A 73 -4.08 -17.96 5.29
C ARG A 73 -4.98 -18.54 6.36
N LEU A 74 -5.33 -17.72 7.34
CA LEU A 74 -6.39 -18.00 8.29
C LEU A 74 -7.72 -17.57 7.65
N VAL A 75 -8.65 -18.51 7.52
CA VAL A 75 -9.99 -18.27 6.97
C VAL A 75 -11.02 -18.71 8.00
N ASP A 76 -11.98 -17.86 8.29
CA ASP A 76 -13.13 -18.25 9.11
C ASP A 76 -13.99 -19.28 8.34
N PRO A 77 -14.13 -20.51 8.84
CA PRO A 77 -14.85 -21.56 8.12
C PRO A 77 -16.36 -21.30 8.00
N LYS A 78 -16.94 -20.48 8.87
CA LYS A 78 -18.37 -20.17 8.88
C LYS A 78 -18.70 -19.03 7.92
N THR A 79 -17.95 -17.93 8.01
CA THR A 79 -18.20 -16.72 7.22
C THR A 79 -17.44 -16.70 5.91
N LYS A 80 -16.47 -17.61 5.72
CA LYS A 80 -15.52 -17.64 4.59
C LYS A 80 -14.63 -16.40 4.51
N LYS A 81 -14.55 -15.66 5.59
CA LYS A 81 -13.76 -14.42 5.70
C LYS A 81 -12.28 -14.74 5.75
N ASP A 82 -11.50 -14.08 4.91
CA ASP A 82 -10.05 -14.19 4.89
C ASP A 82 -9.42 -13.26 5.94
N ILE A 83 -9.18 -13.82 7.12
CA ILE A 83 -8.66 -13.08 8.28
C ILE A 83 -7.24 -12.57 8.00
N THR A 84 -6.39 -13.39 7.41
CA THR A 84 -5.02 -13.00 7.06
C THR A 84 -5.01 -11.86 6.05
N GLY A 85 -5.87 -11.92 5.02
CA GLY A 85 -5.96 -10.87 4.01
C GLY A 85 -6.41 -9.53 4.59
N GLU A 86 -7.46 -9.53 5.43
CA GLU A 86 -7.92 -8.30 6.09
C GLU A 86 -6.85 -7.71 7.02
N ARG A 87 -6.14 -8.58 7.74
CA ARG A 87 -5.09 -8.15 8.63
C ARG A 87 -3.89 -7.58 7.86
N LEU A 88 -3.51 -8.20 6.75
CA LEU A 88 -2.46 -7.71 5.87
C LEU A 88 -2.84 -6.34 5.26
N GLU A 89 -4.09 -6.18 4.81
CA GLU A 89 -4.60 -4.87 4.36
C GLU A 89 -4.48 -3.79 5.44
N GLU A 90 -4.77 -4.13 6.71
CA GLU A 90 -4.64 -3.21 7.83
C GLU A 90 -3.19 -2.83 8.10
N LEU A 91 -2.29 -3.82 8.18
CA LEU A 91 -0.86 -3.62 8.48
C LEU A 91 -0.10 -2.90 7.36
N THR A 92 -0.56 -3.05 6.11
CA THR A 92 0.05 -2.41 4.95
C THR A 92 -0.65 -1.12 4.52
N ARG A 93 -1.59 -0.63 5.33
CA ARG A 93 -2.31 0.62 5.03
C ARG A 93 -1.37 1.81 5.01
N ILE A 94 -1.53 2.64 4.01
CA ILE A 94 -0.69 3.81 3.79
C ILE A 94 -1.41 5.03 4.36
N ASP A 95 -0.69 5.86 5.10
CA ASP A 95 -1.20 7.17 5.46
C ASP A 95 -1.27 8.06 4.21
N PHE A 96 -2.48 8.21 3.66
CA PHE A 96 -2.73 8.99 2.45
C PHE A 96 -2.33 10.46 2.62
N THR A 97 -2.42 10.99 3.83
CA THR A 97 -2.10 12.41 4.11
C THR A 97 -0.60 12.68 4.09
N SER A 98 0.21 11.64 4.25
CA SER A 98 1.68 11.74 4.19
C SER A 98 2.24 11.71 2.76
N LEU A 99 1.39 11.47 1.75
CA LEU A 99 1.85 11.39 0.36
C LEU A 99 2.14 12.79 -0.20
N PRO A 100 3.31 13.02 -0.84
CA PRO A 100 3.70 14.31 -1.43
C PRO A 100 2.96 14.54 -2.77
N LEU A 101 1.68 14.90 -2.69
CA LEU A 101 0.80 15.00 -3.87
C LEU A 101 1.22 16.09 -4.88
N ASP A 102 2.07 17.03 -4.48
CA ASP A 102 2.72 18.03 -5.34
C ASP A 102 3.71 17.42 -6.33
N GLN A 103 4.21 16.21 -6.04
CA GLN A 103 5.08 15.43 -6.92
C GLN A 103 4.31 14.52 -7.90
N ALA A 104 2.99 14.65 -7.97
CA ALA A 104 2.13 13.88 -8.86
C ALA A 104 1.48 14.77 -9.92
N ILE A 105 1.14 14.16 -11.06
CA ILE A 105 0.28 14.80 -12.06
C ILE A 105 -1.16 14.68 -11.55
N LYS A 106 -1.81 15.83 -11.35
CA LYS A 106 -3.18 15.92 -10.82
C LYS A 106 -4.20 16.06 -11.93
N VAL A 107 -5.08 15.09 -12.07
CA VAL A 107 -6.22 15.11 -13.00
C VAL A 107 -7.53 15.13 -12.21
N VAL A 108 -8.37 16.12 -12.46
CA VAL A 108 -9.69 16.24 -11.83
C VAL A 108 -10.77 15.81 -12.84
N LYS A 109 -11.63 14.88 -12.42
CA LYS A 109 -12.77 14.40 -13.20
C LYS A 109 -14.06 14.66 -12.44
N GLY A 110 -15.07 15.20 -13.11
CA GLY A 110 -16.32 15.62 -12.47
C GLY A 110 -16.07 16.65 -11.36
N ASN A 111 -16.68 16.46 -10.19
CA ASN A 111 -16.48 17.34 -9.02
C ASN A 111 -15.18 17.09 -8.26
N GLY A 112 -14.42 16.02 -8.58
CA GLY A 112 -13.13 15.70 -7.96
C GLY A 112 -13.16 15.34 -6.48
N SER A 113 -14.33 15.06 -5.90
CA SER A 113 -14.51 14.91 -4.45
C SER A 113 -13.79 13.72 -3.85
N ARG A 114 -13.66 12.63 -4.60
CA ARG A 114 -12.93 11.42 -4.19
C ARG A 114 -11.47 11.53 -4.60
N LYS A 115 -10.57 10.90 -3.86
CA LYS A 115 -9.13 10.96 -4.14
C LYS A 115 -8.58 9.57 -4.45
N LEU A 116 -7.72 9.51 -5.46
CA LEU A 116 -7.02 8.30 -5.88
C LEU A 116 -5.57 8.67 -6.20
N VAL A 117 -4.63 7.91 -5.66
CA VAL A 117 -3.22 7.96 -6.07
C VAL A 117 -2.93 6.76 -6.95
N VAL A 118 -2.16 6.97 -8.00
CA VAL A 118 -1.70 5.91 -8.92
C VAL A 118 -0.20 6.02 -9.12
N PHE A 119 0.55 4.98 -8.79
CA PHE A 119 1.93 4.82 -9.23
C PHE A 119 1.90 4.18 -10.61
N SER A 120 2.40 4.89 -11.61
CA SER A 120 2.26 4.51 -13.01
C SER A 120 3.59 4.63 -13.76
N ASP A 121 3.91 3.61 -14.52
CA ASP A 121 5.01 3.63 -15.48
C ASP A 121 4.46 3.99 -16.85
N VAL A 122 5.10 4.93 -17.52
CA VAL A 122 4.63 5.50 -18.79
C VAL A 122 4.58 4.50 -19.92
N ASP A 123 5.44 3.47 -19.88
CA ASP A 123 5.52 2.43 -20.93
C ASP A 123 4.81 1.13 -20.53
N CYS A 124 4.35 1.02 -19.27
CA CYS A 124 3.66 -0.16 -18.79
C CYS A 124 2.31 -0.36 -19.50
N PRO A 125 2.09 -1.51 -20.19
CA PRO A 125 0.84 -1.76 -20.90
C PRO A 125 -0.38 -1.86 -19.98
N TYR A 126 -0.20 -2.32 -18.74
CA TYR A 126 -1.26 -2.36 -17.74
C TYR A 126 -1.61 -0.95 -17.24
N CYS A 127 -0.65 -0.01 -17.16
CA CYS A 127 -0.92 1.39 -16.86
C CYS A 127 -1.73 2.05 -17.97
N LYS A 128 -1.39 1.81 -19.24
CA LYS A 128 -2.17 2.27 -20.38
C LYS A 128 -3.59 1.69 -20.37
N ARG A 129 -3.72 0.40 -20.09
CA ARG A 129 -5.03 -0.25 -19.95
C ARG A 129 -5.85 0.37 -18.82
N LEU A 130 -5.25 0.61 -17.65
CA LEU A 130 -5.93 1.26 -16.53
C LEU A 130 -6.53 2.61 -16.93
N GLU A 131 -5.74 3.47 -17.57
CA GLU A 131 -6.19 4.81 -17.96
C GLU A 131 -7.24 4.76 -19.08
N ARG A 132 -7.00 3.94 -20.13
CA ARG A 132 -7.84 3.87 -21.33
C ARG A 132 -9.20 3.21 -21.07
N ASN A 133 -9.22 2.13 -20.28
CA ASN A 133 -10.40 1.27 -20.18
C ASN A 133 -11.11 1.37 -18.83
N GLU A 134 -10.38 1.61 -17.75
CA GLU A 134 -10.93 1.53 -16.41
C GLU A 134 -11.20 2.94 -15.85
N LEU A 135 -10.17 3.77 -15.71
CA LEU A 135 -10.34 5.12 -15.18
C LEU A 135 -11.17 6.03 -16.11
N ALA A 136 -11.24 5.72 -17.41
CA ALA A 136 -12.11 6.44 -18.34
C ALA A 136 -13.60 6.41 -17.92
N ASN A 137 -14.04 5.35 -17.23
CA ASN A 137 -15.40 5.13 -16.78
C ASN A 137 -15.69 5.67 -15.37
N ILE A 138 -14.70 6.31 -14.72
CA ILE A 138 -14.83 6.84 -13.36
C ILE A 138 -14.92 8.35 -13.41
N THR A 139 -15.89 8.93 -12.71
CA THR A 139 -16.08 10.36 -12.53
C THR A 139 -15.98 10.76 -11.05
N ASP A 140 -16.12 12.04 -10.75
CA ASP A 140 -16.10 12.61 -9.39
C ASP A 140 -14.88 12.18 -8.56
N VAL A 141 -13.72 12.16 -9.20
CA VAL A 141 -12.45 11.75 -8.61
C VAL A 141 -11.32 12.71 -9.00
N THR A 142 -10.44 12.99 -8.06
CA THR A 142 -9.12 13.59 -8.31
C THR A 142 -8.08 12.46 -8.32
N VAL A 143 -7.47 12.22 -9.47
CA VAL A 143 -6.39 11.23 -9.64
C VAL A 143 -5.05 11.95 -9.55
N TYR A 144 -4.17 11.45 -8.69
CA TYR A 144 -2.80 11.88 -8.53
C TYR A 144 -1.88 10.79 -9.05
N THR A 145 -1.26 11.00 -10.23
CA THR A 145 -0.38 10.03 -10.86
C THR A 145 1.08 10.33 -10.55
N PHE A 146 1.72 9.49 -9.76
CA PHE A 146 3.17 9.48 -9.59
C PHE A 146 3.80 8.74 -10.77
N LEU A 147 4.69 9.41 -11.51
CA LEU A 147 5.49 8.77 -12.56
C LEU A 147 6.56 7.89 -11.90
N TYR A 148 6.39 6.59 -12.01
CA TYR A 148 7.24 5.58 -11.39
C TYR A 148 7.77 4.61 -12.46
N PRO A 149 8.82 5.01 -13.21
CA PRO A 149 9.43 4.16 -14.23
C PRO A 149 10.13 2.95 -13.60
N ILE A 150 9.88 1.75 -14.13
CA ILE A 150 10.58 0.52 -13.78
C ILE A 150 11.56 0.21 -14.92
N GLU A 151 12.73 0.86 -14.88
CA GLU A 151 13.71 0.85 -15.98
C GLU A 151 14.19 -0.54 -16.35
N GLN A 152 14.17 -1.52 -15.41
CA GLN A 152 14.52 -2.91 -15.70
C GLN A 152 13.53 -3.58 -16.67
N LEU A 153 12.28 -3.10 -16.70
CA LEU A 153 11.23 -3.59 -17.61
C LEU A 153 11.05 -2.69 -18.82
N HIS A 154 11.22 -1.38 -18.63
CA HIS A 154 10.95 -0.34 -19.61
C HIS A 154 12.11 0.67 -19.64
N PRO A 155 13.21 0.40 -20.39
CA PRO A 155 14.43 1.21 -20.35
C PRO A 155 14.24 2.69 -20.68
N ASP A 156 13.25 3.02 -21.53
CA ASP A 156 12.97 4.40 -21.95
C ASP A 156 11.99 5.15 -21.05
N ALA A 157 11.40 4.46 -20.06
CA ALA A 157 10.31 5.03 -19.25
C ALA A 157 10.73 6.26 -18.46
N ALA A 158 11.96 6.29 -17.94
CA ALA A 158 12.49 7.44 -17.20
C ALA A 158 12.65 8.67 -18.10
N SER A 159 13.20 8.50 -19.31
CA SER A 159 13.37 9.60 -20.27
C SER A 159 12.02 10.17 -20.71
N LYS A 160 11.04 9.32 -21.05
CA LYS A 160 9.68 9.72 -21.41
C LYS A 160 8.95 10.41 -20.25
N SER A 161 9.12 9.92 -19.03
CA SER A 161 8.59 10.55 -17.82
C SER A 161 9.11 11.98 -17.64
N LYS A 162 10.39 12.22 -17.91
CA LYS A 162 10.99 13.57 -17.89
C LYS A 162 10.34 14.50 -18.91
N LEU A 163 10.13 14.03 -20.14
CA LEU A 163 9.48 14.85 -21.18
C LEU A 163 8.07 15.24 -20.76
N ILE A 164 7.30 14.29 -20.25
CA ILE A 164 5.93 14.52 -19.79
C ILE A 164 5.91 15.51 -18.62
N TRP A 165 6.78 15.32 -17.63
CA TRP A 165 6.83 16.18 -16.44
C TRP A 165 7.27 17.59 -16.76
N CYS A 166 8.23 17.78 -17.66
CA CYS A 166 8.77 19.07 -18.05
C CYS A 166 7.90 19.84 -19.06
N ALA A 167 6.83 19.24 -19.54
CA ALA A 167 5.92 19.92 -20.44
C ALA A 167 5.16 21.07 -19.73
N PRO A 168 4.89 22.19 -20.41
CA PRO A 168 4.13 23.31 -19.85
C PRO A 168 2.76 22.88 -19.29
N ASP A 169 2.09 21.96 -19.96
CA ASP A 169 0.85 21.34 -19.51
C ASP A 169 1.09 19.84 -19.28
N ARG A 170 1.43 19.48 -18.05
CA ARG A 170 1.71 18.10 -17.63
C ARG A 170 0.51 17.17 -17.79
N VAL A 171 -0.69 17.69 -17.51
CA VAL A 171 -1.93 16.91 -17.59
C VAL A 171 -2.21 16.53 -19.04
N LYS A 172 -2.16 17.50 -19.96
CA LYS A 172 -2.33 17.25 -21.38
C LYS A 172 -1.27 16.32 -21.94
N SER A 173 0.00 16.51 -21.53
CA SER A 173 1.10 15.66 -21.97
C SER A 173 0.96 14.23 -21.48
N TRP A 174 0.60 14.03 -20.21
CA TRP A 174 0.27 12.72 -19.66
C TRP A 174 -0.86 12.05 -20.45
N GLN A 175 -1.98 12.76 -20.63
CA GLN A 175 -3.13 12.21 -21.34
C GLN A 175 -2.82 11.90 -22.82
N ASN A 176 -2.06 12.75 -23.50
CA ASN A 176 -1.65 12.48 -24.88
C ASN A 176 -0.74 11.24 -24.97
N TRP A 177 0.18 11.06 -24.02
CA TRP A 177 1.03 9.88 -24.02
C TRP A 177 0.25 8.61 -23.65
N ILE A 178 -0.42 8.61 -22.51
CA ILE A 178 -1.02 7.38 -21.98
C ILE A 178 -2.22 6.90 -22.82
N LEU A 179 -2.94 7.84 -23.44
CA LEU A 179 -4.13 7.53 -24.27
C LEU A 179 -3.83 7.39 -25.76
N LYS A 180 -2.85 8.14 -26.29
CA LYS A 180 -2.63 8.30 -27.75
C LYS A 180 -1.21 7.97 -28.20
N ASP A 181 -0.30 7.61 -27.28
CA ASP A 181 1.12 7.35 -27.54
C ASP A 181 1.85 8.57 -28.16
N GLN A 182 1.44 9.80 -27.82
CA GLN A 182 2.01 11.05 -28.31
C GLN A 182 2.83 11.76 -27.23
N LEU A 183 4.16 11.75 -27.37
CA LEU A 183 5.08 12.46 -26.48
C LEU A 183 5.06 13.97 -26.78
N PRO A 184 5.28 14.83 -25.75
CA PRO A 184 5.47 16.24 -25.98
C PRO A 184 6.85 16.51 -26.63
N SER A 185 6.91 17.52 -27.52
CA SER A 185 8.17 18.00 -28.11
C SER A 185 8.81 19.05 -27.19
N VAL A 186 9.49 18.60 -26.14
CA VAL A 186 10.19 19.45 -25.16
C VAL A 186 11.57 18.87 -24.86
N ALA A 187 12.48 19.72 -24.35
CA ALA A 187 13.86 19.29 -24.07
C ALA A 187 14.03 18.42 -22.82
N GLY A 188 13.01 18.34 -21.95
CA GLY A 188 13.10 17.58 -20.69
C GLY A 188 14.08 18.14 -19.65
N ASN A 189 14.47 19.40 -19.74
CA ASN A 189 15.52 20.04 -18.94
C ASN A 189 14.94 20.76 -17.70
N CYS A 190 14.10 20.10 -16.92
CA CYS A 190 13.60 20.64 -15.66
C CYS A 190 13.88 19.66 -14.52
N GLU A 191 13.73 20.14 -13.29
CA GLU A 191 13.78 19.25 -12.12
C GLU A 191 12.55 18.32 -12.13
N VAL A 192 12.82 17.02 -11.99
CA VAL A 192 11.80 15.96 -12.00
C VAL A 192 11.86 15.14 -10.72
N PRO A 193 10.73 14.76 -10.12
CA PRO A 193 10.71 14.09 -8.82
C PRO A 193 10.88 12.55 -8.91
N LEU A 194 11.43 11.99 -10.01
CA LEU A 194 11.45 10.54 -10.23
C LEU A 194 12.21 9.78 -9.13
N GLU A 195 13.34 10.30 -8.68
CA GLU A 195 14.12 9.70 -7.60
C GLU A 195 13.34 9.72 -6.28
N LYS A 196 12.77 10.86 -5.91
CA LYS A 196 11.91 11.01 -4.71
C LYS A 196 10.69 10.10 -4.75
N VAL A 197 10.08 9.96 -5.93
CA VAL A 197 8.96 9.03 -6.14
C VAL A 197 9.42 7.57 -5.98
N GLY A 198 10.60 7.21 -6.49
CA GLY A 198 11.21 5.90 -6.30
C GLY A 198 11.50 5.58 -4.83
N GLU A 199 12.03 6.56 -4.08
CA GLU A 199 12.25 6.43 -2.63
C GLU A 199 10.94 6.26 -1.87
N LEU A 200 9.93 7.07 -2.21
CA LEU A 200 8.58 6.94 -1.65
C LEU A 200 8.01 5.55 -1.92
N ALA A 201 8.07 5.09 -3.17
CA ALA A 201 7.58 3.76 -3.57
C ALA A 201 8.23 2.65 -2.73
N ARG A 202 9.56 2.66 -2.58
CA ARG A 202 10.30 1.71 -1.73
C ARG A 202 9.85 1.79 -0.27
N LYS A 203 9.75 3.01 0.29
CA LYS A 203 9.33 3.23 1.68
C LYS A 203 7.95 2.66 1.99
N ILE A 204 7.00 2.82 1.08
CA ILE A 204 5.62 2.34 1.27
C ILE A 204 5.37 0.96 0.64
N GLY A 205 6.40 0.28 0.13
CA GLY A 205 6.31 -1.07 -0.41
C GLY A 205 5.54 -1.16 -1.74
N VAL A 206 5.63 -0.14 -2.60
CA VAL A 206 5.14 -0.20 -3.98
C VAL A 206 6.24 -0.76 -4.88
N THR A 207 6.02 -1.95 -5.42
CA THR A 207 6.99 -2.71 -6.22
C THR A 207 6.56 -2.97 -7.66
N SER A 208 5.33 -2.60 -8.02
CA SER A 208 4.75 -2.84 -9.34
C SER A 208 3.83 -1.71 -9.79
N THR A 209 3.60 -1.63 -11.11
CA THR A 209 2.71 -0.65 -11.73
C THR A 209 1.64 -1.33 -12.60
N PRO A 210 0.42 -0.79 -12.62
CA PRO A 210 -0.07 0.28 -11.78
C PRO A 210 -0.34 -0.20 -10.34
N THR A 211 -0.05 0.66 -9.35
CA THR A 211 -0.51 0.47 -7.97
C THR A 211 -1.39 1.66 -7.61
N LEU A 212 -2.62 1.37 -7.16
CA LEU A 212 -3.60 2.35 -6.75
C LEU A 212 -3.62 2.46 -5.22
N ILE A 213 -3.74 3.69 -4.68
CA ILE A 213 -3.90 3.95 -3.25
C ILE A 213 -5.12 4.83 -3.07
N PHE A 214 -6.06 4.36 -2.27
CA PHE A 214 -7.32 5.04 -1.96
C PHE A 214 -7.17 5.98 -0.75
N ALA A 215 -8.12 6.89 -0.58
CA ALA A 215 -8.06 7.89 0.50
C ALA A 215 -8.03 7.28 1.92
N ASP A 216 -8.56 6.07 2.09
CA ASP A 216 -8.48 5.31 3.34
C ASP A 216 -7.16 4.55 3.55
N GLY A 217 -6.19 4.74 2.64
CA GLY A 217 -4.86 4.11 2.68
C GLY A 217 -4.79 2.69 2.16
N LYS A 218 -5.88 2.10 1.74
CA LYS A 218 -5.89 0.78 1.10
C LYS A 218 -5.23 0.84 -0.27
N ARG A 219 -4.57 -0.26 -0.65
CA ARG A 219 -3.94 -0.40 -1.97
C ARG A 219 -4.63 -1.44 -2.83
N MET A 220 -4.51 -1.27 -4.13
CA MET A 220 -4.97 -2.20 -5.14
C MET A 220 -3.89 -2.32 -6.23
N LEU A 221 -3.54 -3.54 -6.62
CA LEU A 221 -2.49 -3.81 -7.58
C LEU A 221 -3.07 -4.11 -8.96
N GLY A 222 -2.39 -3.61 -10.01
CA GLY A 222 -2.73 -3.88 -11.39
C GLY A 222 -3.94 -3.10 -11.91
N ALA A 223 -4.23 -3.28 -13.19
CA ALA A 223 -5.38 -2.66 -13.88
C ALA A 223 -6.66 -3.46 -13.57
N GLN A 224 -7.19 -3.25 -12.38
CA GLN A 224 -8.45 -3.89 -11.96
C GLN A 224 -9.65 -3.26 -12.68
N PRO A 225 -10.76 -4.02 -12.83
CA PRO A 225 -11.96 -3.52 -13.48
C PRO A 225 -12.53 -2.26 -12.80
N TYR A 226 -13.05 -1.31 -13.60
CA TYR A 226 -13.55 -0.02 -13.07
C TYR A 226 -14.61 -0.17 -11.97
N LYS A 227 -15.45 -1.22 -12.04
CA LYS A 227 -16.47 -1.50 -11.01
C LYS A 227 -15.84 -1.75 -9.63
N GLU A 228 -14.71 -2.42 -9.59
CA GLU A 228 -14.00 -2.70 -8.34
C GLU A 228 -13.30 -1.43 -7.82
N ILE A 229 -12.70 -0.64 -8.72
CA ILE A 229 -12.10 0.66 -8.37
C ILE A 229 -13.19 1.59 -7.83
N GLU A 230 -14.36 1.65 -8.47
CA GLU A 230 -15.51 2.45 -8.05
C GLU A 230 -16.03 2.04 -6.66
N ARG A 231 -16.12 0.72 -6.43
CA ARG A 231 -16.49 0.17 -5.11
C ARG A 231 -15.52 0.63 -4.03
N MET A 232 -14.22 0.55 -4.30
CA MET A 232 -13.19 0.98 -3.34
C MET A 232 -13.20 2.49 -3.10
N LEU A 233 -13.36 3.30 -4.15
CA LEU A 233 -13.53 4.76 -4.03
C LEU A 233 -14.73 5.12 -3.15
N SER A 234 -15.85 4.42 -3.34
CA SER A 234 -17.06 4.64 -2.55
C SER A 234 -16.89 4.25 -1.07
N VAL A 235 -16.13 3.20 -0.77
CA VAL A 235 -15.80 2.79 0.61
C VAL A 235 -14.86 3.81 1.25
N ALA A 236 -13.82 4.23 0.54
CA ALA A 236 -12.82 5.17 1.05
C ALA A 236 -13.40 6.58 1.32
N ALA A 237 -14.44 6.99 0.60
CA ALA A 237 -15.09 8.29 0.77
C ALA A 237 -15.99 8.40 2.01
N ARG A 238 -16.33 7.27 2.66
CA ARG A 238 -17.22 7.23 3.85
C ARG A 238 -16.47 7.37 5.16
N LYS A 239 -15.15 7.42 5.13
CA LYS A 239 -14.27 7.58 6.28
C LYS A 239 -13.66 8.97 6.31
#